data_2219831af7f6d57d6654cecbe343aa8e
#
_entry.id   2219831af7f6d57d6654cecbe343aa8e
#
_cell.length_a   1.000
_cell.length_b   1.000
_cell.length_c   1.000
_cell.angle_alpha   90.00
_cell.angle_beta   90.00
_cell.angle_gamma   90.00
#
_symmetry.space_group_name_H-M   'P 1'
#
loop_
_entity.id
_entity.type
_entity.pdbx_description
1 polymer ?
#
loop_
_entity_poly.entity_id
_entity_poly.type
_entity_poly.pdbx_seq_one_letter_code
_entity_poly.pdbx_strand_id
1 'polypeptide(L)'
;GFINSCLISKYDEATPLEDFHREWLQLCCNDSKMVAIAAPRGHSKSTTVTFGYLLANLLFRKSKYALIVSATFSQAGQFLGDLKKEMQSNDEIHGLFGNIEFVKDTEDDIIIKFEDGATARVQARGAEQKLRGLKWKNKRPSLLICDDMENDEIVLNRDRRLKFKRWFYAALLPAMSDKGKVRVVGTILHMDSLLENLMPGSQLASRPRGMDNLVREDLKEYATTRLPWKSVKYRAHTDDFSKLLWPQAKTVDYFKARKEDAVRQGLGDVYSQEMLNLPLDQSNTFFSRSDFIPMKVDDHKRSMIYYATCDLAVSTKERSDYS
;
A
#
# COMPACT_ATOMS: atom_id res chain seq x y z
N GLY A 1 -6.46 -14.91 -15.20
CA GLY A 1 -5.74 -13.99 -16.06
C GLY A 1 -4.23 -14.10 -15.91
N PHE A 2 -3.49 -13.18 -16.50
CA PHE A 2 -2.02 -13.19 -16.66
C PHE A 2 -1.22 -13.71 -15.45
N ILE A 3 -1.45 -13.18 -14.26
CA ILE A 3 -0.72 -13.61 -13.05
C ILE A 3 -0.92 -15.10 -12.77
N ASN A 4 -2.16 -15.58 -12.80
CA ASN A 4 -2.45 -17.00 -12.54
C ASN A 4 -1.89 -17.92 -13.63
N SER A 5 -1.81 -17.45 -14.86
CA SER A 5 -1.35 -18.28 -15.97
C SER A 5 0.17 -18.29 -16.13
N CYS A 6 0.83 -17.16 -15.89
CA CYS A 6 2.25 -17.03 -16.20
C CYS A 6 3.16 -16.96 -14.97
N LEU A 7 2.64 -16.65 -13.79
CA LEU A 7 3.48 -16.33 -12.63
C LEU A 7 3.27 -17.25 -11.43
N ILE A 8 2.11 -17.89 -11.32
CA ILE A 8 1.73 -18.59 -10.08
C ILE A 8 2.66 -19.76 -9.73
N SER A 9 3.16 -20.46 -10.75
CA SER A 9 4.10 -21.58 -10.58
C SER A 9 5.47 -21.17 -10.06
N LYS A 10 5.75 -19.87 -10.03
CA LYS A 10 7.05 -19.31 -9.62
C LYS A 10 7.07 -18.86 -8.16
N TYR A 11 5.93 -18.91 -7.45
CA TYR A 11 5.83 -18.49 -6.07
C TYR A 11 5.97 -19.68 -5.12
N ASP A 12 6.58 -19.46 -3.96
CA ASP A 12 6.75 -20.48 -2.92
C ASP A 12 5.42 -21.10 -2.48
N GLU A 13 4.37 -20.27 -2.43
CA GLU A 13 3.00 -20.70 -2.22
C GLU A 13 2.21 -20.52 -3.53
N ALA A 14 2.19 -21.55 -4.37
CA ALA A 14 1.49 -21.55 -5.67
C ALA A 14 -0.05 -21.59 -5.50
N THR A 15 -0.60 -20.64 -4.75
CA THR A 15 -2.04 -20.51 -4.56
C THR A 15 -2.66 -19.54 -5.56
N PRO A 16 -3.85 -19.86 -6.11
CA PRO A 16 -4.58 -18.93 -6.97
C PRO A 16 -4.83 -17.59 -6.30
N LEU A 17 -4.92 -16.52 -7.10
CA LEU A 17 -5.31 -15.21 -6.61
C LEU A 17 -6.70 -15.26 -5.98
N GLU A 18 -6.79 -14.84 -4.73
CA GLU A 18 -8.02 -14.68 -3.99
C GLU A 18 -8.80 -13.42 -4.40
N ASP A 19 -10.03 -13.32 -3.92
CA ASP A 19 -10.92 -12.22 -4.29
C ASP A 19 -10.35 -10.84 -3.91
N PHE A 20 -9.68 -10.72 -2.77
CA PHE A 20 -9.06 -9.46 -2.38
C PHE A 20 -7.86 -9.08 -3.28
N HIS A 21 -7.08 -10.03 -3.79
CA HIS A 21 -6.05 -9.77 -4.78
C HIS A 21 -6.65 -9.31 -6.12
N ARG A 22 -7.76 -9.92 -6.54
CA ARG A 22 -8.50 -9.51 -7.75
C ARG A 22 -9.04 -8.11 -7.60
N GLU A 23 -9.56 -7.77 -6.43
CA GLU A 23 -10.04 -6.43 -6.11
C GLU A 23 -8.91 -5.39 -6.16
N TRP A 24 -7.71 -5.69 -5.65
CA TRP A 24 -6.54 -4.81 -5.78
C TRP A 24 -6.17 -4.58 -7.25
N LEU A 25 -6.18 -5.64 -8.06
CA LEU A 25 -5.91 -5.54 -9.49
C LEU A 25 -6.99 -4.73 -10.21
N GLN A 26 -8.26 -4.91 -9.87
CA GLN A 26 -9.35 -4.12 -10.43
C GLN A 26 -9.19 -2.63 -10.08
N LEU A 27 -8.85 -2.31 -8.82
CA LEU A 27 -8.54 -0.95 -8.41
C LEU A 27 -7.36 -0.36 -9.19
N CYS A 28 -6.29 -1.12 -9.35
CA CYS A 28 -5.11 -0.68 -10.08
C CYS A 28 -5.35 -0.53 -11.58
N CYS A 29 -6.18 -1.37 -12.18
CA CYS A 29 -6.47 -1.36 -13.61
C CYS A 29 -7.52 -0.33 -14.02
N ASN A 30 -8.35 0.16 -13.10
CA ASN A 30 -9.36 1.17 -13.42
C ASN A 30 -8.73 2.51 -13.84
N ASP A 31 -9.56 3.46 -14.27
CA ASP A 31 -9.10 4.77 -14.75
C ASP A 31 -8.68 5.74 -13.66
N SER A 32 -8.71 5.32 -12.39
CA SER A 32 -8.28 6.17 -11.30
C SER A 32 -6.79 6.47 -11.41
N LYS A 33 -6.48 7.77 -11.38
CA LYS A 33 -5.10 8.25 -11.44
C LYS A 33 -4.30 7.81 -10.21
N MET A 34 -4.91 7.85 -9.03
CA MET A 34 -4.26 7.58 -7.76
C MET A 34 -5.01 6.51 -6.98
N VAL A 35 -4.31 5.45 -6.59
CA VAL A 35 -4.84 4.34 -5.79
C VAL A 35 -3.91 4.09 -4.63
N ALA A 36 -4.46 3.91 -3.42
CA ALA A 36 -3.72 3.52 -2.24
C ALA A 36 -4.37 2.27 -1.60
N ILE A 37 -3.55 1.29 -1.29
CA ILE A 37 -3.97 0.00 -0.73
C ILE A 37 -3.18 -0.24 0.54
N ALA A 38 -3.86 -0.25 1.68
CA ALA A 38 -3.30 -0.72 2.93
C ALA A 38 -3.71 -2.17 3.15
N ALA A 39 -2.75 -3.06 3.19
CA ALA A 39 -2.99 -4.48 3.34
C ALA A 39 -2.06 -5.13 4.38
N PRO A 40 -2.52 -6.19 5.07
CA PRO A 40 -1.73 -6.85 6.10
C PRO A 40 -0.42 -7.43 5.54
N ARG A 41 0.57 -7.53 6.41
CA ARG A 41 1.83 -8.19 6.06
C ARG A 41 1.61 -9.67 5.71
N GLY A 42 2.36 -10.18 4.74
CA GLY A 42 2.27 -11.58 4.31
C GLY A 42 1.00 -11.92 3.53
N HIS A 43 0.30 -10.93 2.94
CA HIS A 43 -0.85 -11.13 2.06
C HIS A 43 -0.54 -10.82 0.60
N SER A 44 0.72 -11.01 0.18
CA SER A 44 1.20 -10.94 -1.22
C SER A 44 0.92 -9.59 -1.93
N LYS A 45 0.88 -8.46 -1.17
CA LYS A 45 0.65 -7.14 -1.76
C LYS A 45 1.71 -6.76 -2.79
N SER A 46 3.00 -6.92 -2.43
CA SER A 46 4.12 -6.61 -3.32
C SER A 46 4.14 -7.54 -4.54
N THR A 47 3.91 -8.83 -4.33
CA THR A 47 3.83 -9.83 -5.41
C THR A 47 2.72 -9.52 -6.40
N THR A 48 1.54 -9.11 -5.91
CA THR A 48 0.37 -8.84 -6.75
C THR A 48 0.49 -7.50 -7.46
N VAL A 49 0.84 -6.42 -6.74
CA VAL A 49 0.80 -5.05 -7.28
C VAL A 49 2.17 -4.63 -7.79
N THR A 50 3.21 -4.70 -6.95
CA THR A 50 4.53 -4.18 -7.33
C THR A 50 5.18 -5.04 -8.39
N PHE A 51 4.97 -6.33 -8.34
CA PHE A 51 5.52 -7.26 -9.33
C PHE A 51 4.49 -7.58 -10.44
N GLY A 52 3.41 -8.30 -10.14
CA GLY A 52 2.49 -8.83 -11.16
C GLY A 52 1.76 -7.76 -11.98
N TYR A 53 1.22 -6.72 -11.34
CA TYR A 53 0.56 -5.62 -12.05
C TYR A 53 1.55 -4.79 -12.88
N LEU A 54 2.74 -4.49 -12.34
CA LEU A 54 3.76 -3.75 -13.09
C LEU A 54 4.24 -4.54 -14.30
N LEU A 55 4.58 -5.81 -14.12
CA LEU A 55 5.00 -6.69 -15.20
C LEU A 55 3.94 -6.75 -16.32
N ALA A 56 2.67 -6.94 -15.97
CA ALA A 56 1.58 -6.91 -16.92
C ALA A 56 1.50 -5.56 -17.67
N ASN A 57 1.64 -4.42 -16.99
CA ASN A 57 1.63 -3.11 -17.65
C ASN A 57 2.76 -2.93 -18.65
N LEU A 58 3.93 -3.51 -18.40
CA LEU A 58 5.07 -3.49 -19.33
C LEU A 58 4.80 -4.41 -20.53
N LEU A 59 4.45 -5.66 -20.28
CA LEU A 59 4.25 -6.68 -21.32
C LEU A 59 3.08 -6.33 -22.26
N PHE A 60 1.99 -5.81 -21.73
CA PHE A 60 0.85 -5.34 -22.54
C PHE A 60 1.02 -3.91 -23.08
N ARG A 61 2.22 -3.30 -23.00
CA ARG A 61 2.54 -1.93 -23.50
C ARG A 61 1.67 -0.82 -22.92
N LYS A 62 1.04 -1.05 -21.75
CA LYS A 62 0.19 -0.04 -21.08
C LYS A 62 1.02 1.08 -20.47
N SER A 63 2.23 0.78 -20.01
CA SER A 63 3.18 1.78 -19.50
C SER A 63 4.51 1.67 -20.23
N LYS A 64 5.01 2.83 -20.70
CA LYS A 64 6.32 2.91 -21.39
C LYS A 64 7.44 3.33 -20.45
N TYR A 65 7.12 3.97 -19.34
CA TYR A 65 8.10 4.40 -18.36
C TYR A 65 7.50 4.27 -16.96
N ALA A 66 8.02 3.33 -16.18
CA ALA A 66 7.62 3.06 -14.82
C ALA A 66 8.71 3.44 -13.82
N LEU A 67 8.29 3.84 -12.63
CA LEU A 67 9.14 4.12 -11.47
C LEU A 67 8.67 3.24 -10.30
N ILE A 68 9.60 2.52 -9.68
CA ILE A 68 9.40 1.78 -8.44
C ILE A 68 10.04 2.58 -7.31
N VAL A 69 9.32 2.77 -6.22
CA VAL A 69 9.84 3.43 -5.01
C VAL A 69 9.53 2.58 -3.79
N SER A 70 10.54 2.30 -2.98
CA SER A 70 10.41 1.60 -1.69
C SER A 70 11.16 2.35 -0.59
N ALA A 71 11.05 1.91 0.67
CA ALA A 71 11.73 2.56 1.79
C ALA A 71 13.24 2.70 1.54
N THR A 72 13.86 1.69 0.95
CA THR A 72 15.29 1.70 0.61
C THR A 72 15.52 1.49 -0.88
N PHE A 73 16.68 1.96 -1.36
CA PHE A 73 17.12 1.70 -2.73
C PHE A 73 17.31 0.20 -3.00
N SER A 74 17.89 -0.53 -2.06
CA SER A 74 18.11 -1.97 -2.19
C SER A 74 16.79 -2.73 -2.36
N GLN A 75 15.76 -2.40 -1.60
CA GLN A 75 14.44 -3.03 -1.73
C GLN A 75 13.79 -2.74 -3.09
N ALA A 76 13.86 -1.50 -3.57
CA ALA A 76 13.36 -1.15 -4.89
C ALA A 76 14.15 -1.87 -6.01
N GLY A 77 15.48 -2.02 -5.84
CA GLY A 77 16.35 -2.76 -6.75
C GLY A 77 16.04 -4.25 -6.79
N GLN A 78 15.68 -4.86 -5.65
CA GLN A 78 15.25 -6.27 -5.62
C GLN A 78 14.00 -6.50 -6.49
N PHE A 79 12.98 -5.65 -6.38
CA PHE A 79 11.80 -5.75 -7.26
C PHE A 79 12.17 -5.62 -8.74
N LEU A 80 13.10 -4.73 -9.07
CA LEU A 80 13.58 -4.60 -10.44
C LEU A 80 14.34 -5.85 -10.92
N GLY A 81 15.15 -6.46 -10.03
CA GLY A 81 15.85 -7.71 -10.27
C GLY A 81 14.89 -8.88 -10.53
N ASP A 82 13.82 -8.99 -9.74
CA ASP A 82 12.80 -10.02 -9.93
C ASP A 82 12.05 -9.85 -11.25
N LEU A 83 11.71 -8.61 -11.63
CA LEU A 83 11.11 -8.31 -12.94
C LEU A 83 12.04 -8.71 -14.10
N LYS A 84 13.34 -8.41 -13.98
CA LYS A 84 14.35 -8.80 -14.99
C LYS A 84 14.41 -10.32 -15.14
N LYS A 85 14.58 -11.02 -14.01
CA LYS A 85 14.67 -12.48 -13.98
C LYS A 85 13.46 -13.11 -14.66
N GLU A 86 12.27 -12.63 -14.34
CA GLU A 86 11.04 -13.16 -14.92
C GLU A 86 10.95 -12.91 -16.43
N MET A 87 11.28 -11.71 -16.88
CA MET A 87 11.31 -11.39 -18.32
C MET A 87 12.41 -12.13 -19.11
N GLN A 88 13.46 -12.61 -18.44
CA GLN A 88 14.57 -13.35 -19.06
C GLN A 88 14.36 -14.86 -19.11
N SER A 89 13.62 -15.42 -18.12
CA SER A 89 13.60 -16.87 -17.91
C SER A 89 12.21 -17.52 -17.90
N ASN A 90 11.13 -16.75 -18.11
CA ASN A 90 9.78 -17.30 -18.10
C ASN A 90 9.31 -17.66 -19.50
N ASP A 91 9.21 -18.97 -19.77
CA ASP A 91 8.85 -19.51 -21.07
C ASP A 91 7.42 -19.13 -21.49
N GLU A 92 6.47 -19.02 -20.54
CA GLU A 92 5.11 -18.59 -20.85
C GLU A 92 5.08 -17.12 -21.29
N ILE A 93 5.93 -16.28 -20.68
CA ILE A 93 6.08 -14.87 -21.10
C ILE A 93 6.67 -14.80 -22.50
N HIS A 94 7.72 -15.57 -22.78
CA HIS A 94 8.33 -15.62 -24.11
C HIS A 94 7.36 -16.18 -25.16
N GLY A 95 6.59 -17.20 -24.81
CA GLY A 95 5.56 -17.77 -25.69
C GLY A 95 4.45 -16.79 -26.06
N LEU A 96 4.08 -15.88 -25.15
CA LEU A 96 2.99 -14.92 -25.36
C LEU A 96 3.44 -13.57 -25.94
N PHE A 97 4.63 -13.10 -25.58
CA PHE A 97 5.08 -11.73 -25.87
C PHE A 97 6.33 -11.66 -26.75
N GLY A 98 6.89 -12.81 -27.13
CA GLY A 98 8.13 -12.91 -27.86
C GLY A 98 9.37 -12.65 -27.00
N ASN A 99 10.51 -12.58 -27.64
CA ASN A 99 11.77 -12.33 -26.97
C ASN A 99 11.88 -10.86 -26.51
N ILE A 100 12.48 -10.65 -25.33
CA ILE A 100 12.64 -9.34 -24.72
C ILE A 100 14.14 -9.02 -24.61
N GLU A 101 14.58 -8.03 -25.37
CA GLU A 101 15.96 -7.55 -25.37
C GLU A 101 16.16 -6.50 -24.26
N PHE A 102 17.23 -6.64 -23.46
CA PHE A 102 17.63 -5.63 -22.48
C PHE A 102 18.65 -4.68 -23.11
N VAL A 103 18.19 -3.51 -23.55
CA VAL A 103 19.02 -2.46 -24.16
C VAL A 103 19.84 -1.73 -23.10
N LYS A 104 19.31 -1.60 -21.90
CA LYS A 104 20.01 -1.14 -20.70
C LYS A 104 19.68 -2.09 -19.57
N ASP A 105 20.70 -2.49 -18.83
CA ASP A 105 20.57 -3.42 -17.72
C ASP A 105 21.50 -3.02 -16.57
N THR A 106 20.99 -2.18 -15.65
CA THR A 106 21.68 -1.83 -14.40
C THR A 106 20.83 -2.25 -13.20
N GLU A 107 21.37 -2.14 -12.01
CA GLU A 107 20.69 -2.48 -10.77
C GLU A 107 19.40 -1.64 -10.53
N ASP A 108 19.41 -0.39 -11.01
CA ASP A 108 18.35 0.59 -10.73
C ASP A 108 17.61 1.09 -11.97
N ASP A 109 17.99 0.65 -13.15
CA ASP A 109 17.47 1.23 -14.40
C ASP A 109 17.59 0.24 -15.56
N ILE A 110 16.46 -0.24 -16.04
CA ILE A 110 16.39 -1.11 -17.22
C ILE A 110 15.63 -0.46 -18.36
N ILE A 111 16.08 -0.73 -19.57
CA ILE A 111 15.36 -0.43 -20.81
C ILE A 111 15.20 -1.74 -21.56
N ILE A 112 13.95 -2.11 -21.80
CA ILE A 112 13.59 -3.31 -22.56
C ILE A 112 13.07 -2.93 -23.94
N LYS A 113 13.32 -3.79 -24.90
CA LYS A 113 12.83 -3.70 -26.27
C LYS A 113 12.18 -5.01 -26.65
N PHE A 114 10.99 -4.92 -27.17
CA PHE A 114 10.19 -6.04 -27.64
C PHE A 114 10.42 -6.29 -29.13
N GLU A 115 10.05 -7.47 -29.63
CA GLU A 115 10.20 -7.85 -31.05
C GLU A 115 9.47 -6.89 -32.01
N ASP A 116 8.33 -6.33 -31.56
CA ASP A 116 7.58 -5.31 -32.32
C ASP A 116 8.26 -3.93 -32.36
N GLY A 117 9.48 -3.82 -31.80
CA GLY A 117 10.26 -2.58 -31.70
C GLY A 117 9.80 -1.63 -30.58
N ALA A 118 8.71 -1.94 -29.86
CA ALA A 118 8.30 -1.16 -28.72
C ALA A 118 9.35 -1.20 -27.61
N THR A 119 9.49 -0.10 -26.87
CA THR A 119 10.45 0.00 -25.76
C THR A 119 9.76 0.46 -24.49
N ALA A 120 10.23 -0.06 -23.36
CA ALA A 120 9.84 0.41 -22.05
C ALA A 120 11.04 0.60 -21.12
N ARG A 121 10.91 1.48 -20.14
CA ARG A 121 11.93 1.74 -19.13
C ARG A 121 11.33 1.56 -17.74
N VAL A 122 12.08 0.96 -16.85
CA VAL A 122 11.76 0.87 -15.42
C VAL A 122 12.94 1.36 -14.62
N GLN A 123 12.68 2.24 -13.66
CA GLN A 123 13.68 2.70 -12.70
C GLN A 123 13.26 2.37 -11.29
N ALA A 124 14.23 2.01 -10.44
CA ALA A 124 14.07 1.79 -9.01
C ALA A 124 14.70 2.95 -8.23
N ARG A 125 14.03 3.41 -7.17
CA ARG A 125 14.51 4.47 -6.27
C ARG A 125 14.15 4.16 -4.83
N GLY A 126 15.02 4.53 -3.92
CA GLY A 126 14.69 4.59 -2.51
C GLY A 126 13.91 5.86 -2.16
N ALA A 127 13.19 5.81 -1.06
CA ALA A 127 12.49 6.98 -0.51
C ALA A 127 13.48 8.14 -0.26
N GLU A 128 12.98 9.36 -0.40
CA GLU A 128 13.73 10.63 -0.25
C GLU A 128 14.89 10.85 -1.25
N GLN A 129 15.14 9.94 -2.19
CA GLN A 129 16.15 10.16 -3.24
C GLN A 129 15.76 11.30 -4.19
N LYS A 130 16.77 11.84 -4.89
CA LYS A 130 16.57 12.92 -5.88
C LYS A 130 15.77 12.40 -7.09
N LEU A 131 14.65 13.05 -7.38
CA LEU A 131 13.74 12.69 -8.47
C LEU A 131 13.62 13.77 -9.55
N ARG A 132 14.27 14.92 -9.33
CA ARG A 132 14.19 16.02 -10.30
C ARG A 132 14.85 15.62 -11.62
N GLY A 133 14.17 15.93 -12.74
CA GLY A 133 14.70 15.69 -14.07
C GLY A 133 14.48 14.27 -14.62
N LEU A 134 13.67 13.44 -13.97
CA LEU A 134 13.32 12.12 -14.51
C LEU A 134 12.58 12.28 -15.84
N LYS A 135 13.31 12.03 -16.93
CA LYS A 135 12.79 12.02 -18.30
C LYS A 135 13.42 10.89 -19.11
N TRP A 136 12.66 10.33 -20.01
CA TRP A 136 13.10 9.38 -21.01
C TRP A 136 12.35 9.62 -22.31
N LYS A 137 13.07 9.79 -23.42
CA LYS A 137 12.48 10.17 -24.71
C LYS A 137 11.52 11.38 -24.58
N ASN A 138 11.94 12.40 -23.81
CA ASN A 138 11.20 13.62 -23.49
C ASN A 138 9.87 13.41 -22.72
N LYS A 139 9.66 12.22 -22.14
CA LYS A 139 8.47 11.90 -21.34
C LYS A 139 8.85 11.62 -19.89
N ARG A 140 7.97 12.02 -18.97
CA ARG A 140 8.04 11.70 -17.54
C ARG A 140 7.48 10.29 -17.31
N PRO A 141 7.77 9.64 -16.14
CA PRO A 141 7.17 8.37 -15.79
C PRO A 141 5.65 8.40 -15.90
N SER A 142 5.08 7.36 -16.50
CA SER A 142 3.63 7.20 -16.69
C SER A 142 3.00 6.26 -15.67
N LEU A 143 3.80 5.49 -14.94
CA LEU A 143 3.38 4.62 -13.85
C LEU A 143 4.36 4.75 -12.68
N LEU A 144 3.83 5.00 -11.50
CA LEU A 144 4.55 4.99 -10.24
C LEU A 144 3.98 3.88 -9.36
N ILE A 145 4.84 3.00 -8.89
CA ILE A 145 4.54 2.00 -7.87
C ILE A 145 5.35 2.36 -6.62
N CYS A 146 4.64 2.57 -5.53
CA CYS A 146 5.22 2.82 -4.22
C CYS A 146 4.90 1.62 -3.32
N ASP A 147 5.91 0.91 -2.86
CA ASP A 147 5.76 -0.29 -2.04
C ASP A 147 6.50 -0.15 -0.72
N ASP A 148 5.73 -0.22 0.38
CA ASP A 148 6.24 -0.11 1.75
C ASP A 148 7.30 1.02 1.87
N MET A 149 6.93 2.25 1.45
CA MET A 149 7.85 3.39 1.39
C MET A 149 8.23 3.94 2.76
N GLU A 150 7.42 3.67 3.78
CA GLU A 150 7.62 4.11 5.15
C GLU A 150 8.23 2.97 5.97
N ASN A 151 9.12 3.31 6.88
CA ASN A 151 9.69 2.41 7.87
C ASN A 151 9.58 3.02 9.27
N ASP A 152 9.93 2.25 10.31
CA ASP A 152 9.83 2.70 11.69
C ASP A 152 10.65 3.98 11.96
N GLU A 153 11.83 4.11 11.35
CA GLU A 153 12.67 5.30 11.50
C GLU A 153 11.98 6.58 10.99
N ILE A 154 11.22 6.48 9.90
CA ILE A 154 10.45 7.59 9.35
C ILE A 154 9.22 7.86 10.21
N VAL A 155 8.47 6.82 10.61
CA VAL A 155 7.15 7.01 11.20
C VAL A 155 7.18 7.34 12.69
N LEU A 156 8.22 6.95 13.43
CA LEU A 156 8.33 7.24 14.86
C LEU A 156 8.70 8.71 15.15
N ASN A 157 9.38 9.39 14.24
CA ASN A 157 9.77 10.78 14.41
C ASN A 157 8.87 11.71 13.61
N ARG A 158 8.27 12.71 14.28
CA ARG A 158 7.32 13.67 13.66
C ARG A 158 7.95 14.47 12.53
N ASP A 159 9.17 14.97 12.71
CA ASP A 159 9.82 15.81 11.69
C ASP A 159 10.21 14.97 10.47
N ARG A 160 10.63 13.73 10.68
CA ARG A 160 10.88 12.77 9.62
C ARG A 160 9.58 12.49 8.82
N ARG A 161 8.43 12.25 9.49
CA ARG A 161 7.14 12.09 8.81
C ARG A 161 6.77 13.31 7.98
N LEU A 162 6.92 14.52 8.53
CA LEU A 162 6.62 15.75 7.80
C LEU A 162 7.54 15.96 6.59
N LYS A 163 8.83 15.69 6.77
CA LYS A 163 9.81 15.77 5.67
C LYS A 163 9.48 14.76 4.57
N PHE A 164 9.16 13.52 4.93
CA PHE A 164 8.76 12.47 4.01
C PHE A 164 7.50 12.83 3.24
N LYS A 165 6.44 13.31 3.91
CA LYS A 165 5.22 13.78 3.26
C LYS A 165 5.49 14.93 2.29
N ARG A 166 6.34 15.91 2.67
CA ARG A 166 6.75 17.00 1.78
C ARG A 166 7.46 16.47 0.54
N TRP A 167 8.37 15.52 0.70
CA TRP A 167 9.05 14.87 -0.41
C TRP A 167 8.06 14.15 -1.33
N PHE A 168 7.12 13.40 -0.80
CA PHE A 168 6.10 12.70 -1.57
C PHE A 168 5.25 13.67 -2.41
N TYR A 169 4.69 14.72 -1.79
CA TYR A 169 3.80 15.65 -2.48
C TYR A 169 4.53 16.68 -3.35
N ALA A 170 5.71 17.14 -2.95
CA ALA A 170 6.42 18.22 -3.62
C ALA A 170 7.53 17.75 -4.58
N ALA A 171 7.97 16.50 -4.51
CA ALA A 171 9.02 15.97 -5.37
C ALA A 171 8.57 14.72 -6.15
N LEU A 172 8.03 13.70 -5.47
CA LEU A 172 7.71 12.42 -6.11
C LEU A 172 6.49 12.54 -7.05
N LEU A 173 5.36 13.02 -6.56
CA LEU A 173 4.15 13.16 -7.39
C LEU A 173 4.36 14.12 -8.58
N PRO A 174 5.01 15.29 -8.44
CA PRO A 174 5.28 16.18 -9.57
C PRO A 174 6.31 15.63 -10.57
N ALA A 175 7.08 14.60 -10.23
CA ALA A 175 7.99 13.94 -11.17
C ALA A 175 7.24 13.11 -12.21
N MET A 176 5.99 12.74 -11.95
CA MET A 176 5.14 11.97 -12.85
C MET A 176 4.60 12.82 -14.00
N SER A 177 4.17 12.14 -15.07
CA SER A 177 3.39 12.79 -16.14
C SER A 177 1.99 13.15 -15.66
N ASP A 178 1.36 14.15 -16.27
CA ASP A 178 0.02 14.64 -15.88
C ASP A 178 -1.05 13.54 -15.96
N LYS A 179 -0.89 12.58 -16.87
CA LYS A 179 -1.75 11.40 -17.04
C LYS A 179 -1.18 10.15 -16.36
N GLY A 180 -0.11 10.30 -15.58
CA GLY A 180 0.55 9.19 -14.90
C GLY A 180 -0.36 8.56 -13.84
N LYS A 181 -0.28 7.23 -13.73
CA LYS A 181 -0.97 6.46 -12.69
C LYS A 181 -0.04 6.25 -11.50
N VAL A 182 -0.57 6.44 -10.30
CA VAL A 182 0.15 6.24 -9.03
C VAL A 182 -0.53 5.13 -8.25
N ARG A 183 0.25 4.17 -7.79
CA ARG A 183 -0.18 3.02 -6.97
C ARG A 183 0.68 2.98 -5.73
N VAL A 184 0.06 3.18 -4.58
CA VAL A 184 0.73 3.10 -3.27
C VAL A 184 0.20 1.86 -2.56
N VAL A 185 1.08 0.96 -2.20
CA VAL A 185 0.74 -0.23 -1.41
C VAL A 185 1.64 -0.30 -0.19
N GLY A 186 1.09 -0.77 0.91
CA GLY A 186 1.88 -0.88 2.14
C GLY A 186 1.07 -1.36 3.33
N THR A 187 1.72 -1.31 4.48
CA THR A 187 1.14 -1.55 5.79
C THR A 187 1.17 -0.24 6.59
N ILE A 188 0.12 0.04 7.35
CA ILE A 188 0.04 1.27 8.15
C ILE A 188 0.85 1.09 9.42
N LEU A 189 1.92 1.86 9.56
CA LEU A 189 2.84 1.78 10.69
C LEU A 189 2.59 2.83 11.77
N HIS A 190 1.86 3.90 11.47
CA HIS A 190 1.59 4.98 12.41
C HIS A 190 0.32 5.74 12.04
N MET A 191 -0.40 6.27 13.03
CA MET A 191 -1.65 7.04 12.84
C MET A 191 -1.46 8.28 11.97
N ASP A 192 -0.26 8.86 11.94
CA ASP A 192 0.10 9.99 11.10
C ASP A 192 1.13 9.59 10.03
N SER A 193 1.14 8.32 9.58
CA SER A 193 1.91 7.89 8.41
C SER A 193 1.33 8.47 7.11
N LEU A 194 2.12 8.51 6.05
CA LEU A 194 1.64 8.91 4.73
C LEU A 194 0.52 8.00 4.27
N LEU A 195 0.70 6.67 4.38
CA LEU A 195 -0.29 5.71 3.92
C LEU A 195 -1.62 5.86 4.67
N GLU A 196 -1.63 6.07 6.00
CA GLU A 196 -2.86 6.35 6.74
C GLU A 196 -3.52 7.65 6.28
N ASN A 197 -2.74 8.69 5.99
CA ASN A 197 -3.28 9.94 5.45
C ASN A 197 -3.86 9.82 4.03
N LEU A 198 -3.49 8.79 3.29
CA LEU A 198 -4.11 8.46 2.00
C LEU A 198 -5.37 7.61 2.15
N MET A 199 -5.60 7.03 3.33
CA MET A 199 -6.80 6.26 3.63
C MET A 199 -7.98 7.19 3.92
N PRO A 200 -9.22 6.66 3.97
CA PRO A 200 -10.36 7.42 4.41
C PRO A 200 -10.15 7.86 5.84
N GLY A 201 -10.45 9.09 6.11
CA GLY A 201 -10.71 9.49 7.50
C GLY A 201 -11.81 8.57 8.07
N SER A 202 -11.84 8.38 9.38
CA SER A 202 -12.74 7.51 10.14
C SER A 202 -14.27 7.76 9.95
N GLN A 203 -14.67 8.59 9.00
CA GLN A 203 -16.04 8.76 8.56
C GLN A 203 -16.33 7.66 7.54
N LEU A 204 -17.30 6.82 7.87
CA LEU A 204 -17.90 5.79 7.02
C LEU A 204 -17.92 6.23 5.57
N ALA A 205 -16.98 5.72 4.80
CA ALA A 205 -16.89 6.01 3.40
C ALA A 205 -18.02 5.28 2.68
N SER A 206 -18.85 6.02 1.98
CA SER A 206 -19.86 5.44 1.12
C SER A 206 -19.16 4.66 0.00
N ARG A 207 -19.67 3.46 -0.28
CA ARG A 207 -19.14 2.56 -1.32
C ARG A 207 -18.96 3.28 -2.66
N PRO A 208 -17.85 3.08 -3.36
CA PRO A 208 -17.77 3.46 -4.77
C PRO A 208 -18.84 2.67 -5.55
N ARG A 209 -19.68 3.38 -6.32
CA ARG A 209 -20.65 2.71 -7.20
C ARG A 209 -19.91 1.89 -8.26
N GLY A 210 -20.36 0.65 -8.48
CA GLY A 210 -19.88 -0.19 -9.58
C GLY A 210 -18.69 -1.08 -9.28
N MET A 211 -18.31 -1.27 -8.00
CA MET A 211 -17.41 -2.33 -7.60
C MET A 211 -18.19 -3.51 -7.03
N ASP A 212 -18.01 -4.67 -7.62
CA ASP A 212 -18.48 -5.92 -7.04
C ASP A 212 -17.78 -6.14 -5.69
N ASN A 213 -18.57 -6.46 -4.66
CA ASN A 213 -18.03 -6.72 -3.33
C ASN A 213 -17.40 -8.11 -3.28
N LEU A 214 -16.16 -8.20 -3.73
CA LEU A 214 -15.40 -9.45 -3.67
C LEU A 214 -14.97 -9.78 -2.23
N VAL A 215 -14.72 -8.75 -1.41
CA VAL A 215 -14.32 -8.91 -0.01
C VAL A 215 -15.39 -8.35 0.92
N ARG A 216 -15.69 -9.09 1.98
CA ARG A 216 -16.71 -8.73 2.97
C ARG A 216 -16.36 -7.44 3.71
N GLU A 217 -17.38 -6.64 4.01
CA GLU A 217 -17.26 -5.29 4.61
C GLU A 217 -16.58 -5.25 5.97
N ASP A 218 -16.69 -6.32 6.74
CA ASP A 218 -16.09 -6.43 8.06
C ASP A 218 -14.56 -6.64 8.04
N LEU A 219 -13.99 -6.92 6.87
CA LEU A 219 -12.54 -7.08 6.68
C LEU A 219 -11.89 -5.91 5.93
N LYS A 220 -12.67 -4.94 5.45
CA LYS A 220 -12.13 -3.81 4.69
C LYS A 220 -12.91 -2.51 4.94
N GLU A 221 -12.20 -1.40 4.81
CA GLU A 221 -12.76 -0.06 4.82
C GLU A 221 -12.49 0.63 3.49
N TYR A 222 -13.53 1.18 2.85
CA TYR A 222 -13.40 1.98 1.64
C TYR A 222 -13.24 3.45 1.96
N ALA A 223 -12.43 4.12 1.12
CA ALA A 223 -12.28 5.55 1.18
C ALA A 223 -13.05 6.25 0.07
N THR A 224 -13.87 7.21 0.45
CA THR A 224 -14.13 8.36 -0.38
C THR A 224 -13.45 9.56 0.25
N THR A 225 -12.21 9.82 -0.13
CA THR A 225 -11.58 11.07 0.24
C THR A 225 -12.04 12.15 -0.74
N ARG A 226 -12.12 13.39 -0.29
CA ARG A 226 -12.22 14.58 -1.17
C ARG A 226 -10.97 14.73 -2.06
N LEU A 227 -9.95 13.93 -1.82
CA LEU A 227 -8.72 13.83 -2.59
C LEU A 227 -8.92 12.91 -3.80
N PRO A 228 -8.13 13.04 -4.86
CA PRO A 228 -8.22 12.22 -6.07
C PRO A 228 -7.77 10.76 -5.85
N TRP A 229 -7.70 10.29 -4.62
CA TRP A 229 -7.29 8.95 -4.23
C TRP A 229 -8.50 8.02 -4.13
N LYS A 230 -8.40 6.86 -4.76
CA LYS A 230 -9.22 5.70 -4.43
C LYS A 230 -8.41 4.83 -3.49
N SER A 231 -8.88 4.69 -2.26
CA SER A 231 -8.13 4.03 -1.20
C SER A 231 -8.95 2.91 -0.57
N VAL A 232 -8.27 1.86 -0.15
CA VAL A 232 -8.87 0.72 0.54
C VAL A 232 -7.91 0.21 1.61
N LYS A 233 -8.49 -0.17 2.75
CA LYS A 233 -7.76 -0.68 3.91
C LYS A 233 -8.32 -2.05 4.28
N TYR A 234 -7.45 -3.02 4.43
CA TYR A 234 -7.79 -4.40 4.79
C TYR A 234 -7.20 -4.76 6.14
N ARG A 235 -7.87 -5.67 6.82
CA ARG A 235 -7.38 -6.36 8.01
C ARG A 235 -7.29 -7.86 7.73
N ALA A 236 -6.34 -8.55 8.38
CA ALA A 236 -6.13 -9.97 8.15
C ALA A 236 -7.28 -10.83 8.69
N HIS A 237 -7.93 -10.38 9.76
CA HIS A 237 -9.03 -11.09 10.42
C HIS A 237 -9.92 -10.13 11.21
N THR A 238 -11.13 -10.59 11.57
CA THR A 238 -12.02 -9.93 12.54
C THR A 238 -11.49 -10.09 13.96
N ASP A 239 -11.94 -9.27 14.89
CA ASP A 239 -11.43 -9.28 16.27
C ASP A 239 -11.66 -10.63 16.99
N ASP A 240 -12.73 -11.33 16.64
CA ASP A 240 -13.10 -12.67 17.14
C ASP A 240 -12.51 -13.82 16.31
N PHE A 241 -11.71 -13.54 15.27
CA PHE A 241 -11.17 -14.50 14.30
C PHE A 241 -12.22 -15.31 13.52
N SER A 242 -13.49 -14.91 13.56
CA SER A 242 -14.57 -15.60 12.83
C SER A 242 -14.40 -15.51 11.31
N LYS A 243 -13.69 -14.50 10.82
CA LYS A 243 -13.42 -14.28 9.40
C LYS A 243 -11.96 -13.94 9.19
N LEU A 244 -11.39 -14.57 8.17
CA LEU A 244 -10.02 -14.36 7.73
C LEU A 244 -10.04 -13.80 6.31
N LEU A 245 -9.11 -12.90 6.02
CA LEU A 245 -8.94 -12.35 4.67
C LEU A 245 -8.42 -13.41 3.69
N TRP A 246 -7.52 -14.27 4.15
CA TRP A 246 -6.91 -15.33 3.34
C TRP A 246 -6.90 -16.68 4.06
N PRO A 247 -8.07 -17.34 4.22
CA PRO A 247 -8.18 -18.57 4.98
C PRO A 247 -7.44 -19.76 4.35
N GLN A 248 -7.19 -19.73 3.04
CA GLN A 248 -6.47 -20.78 2.31
C GLN A 248 -4.97 -20.80 2.62
N ALA A 249 -4.38 -19.64 2.93
CA ALA A 249 -2.95 -19.52 3.23
C ALA A 249 -2.66 -19.43 4.74
N LYS A 250 -3.61 -18.91 5.53
CA LYS A 250 -3.39 -18.62 6.95
C LYS A 250 -4.60 -19.03 7.79
N THR A 251 -4.38 -19.89 8.77
CA THR A 251 -5.43 -20.41 9.65
C THR A 251 -5.72 -19.50 10.84
N VAL A 252 -6.83 -19.75 11.53
CA VAL A 252 -7.15 -19.09 12.80
C VAL A 252 -6.05 -19.34 13.85
N ASP A 253 -5.55 -20.56 13.93
CA ASP A 253 -4.51 -20.93 14.88
C ASP A 253 -3.19 -20.19 14.60
N TYR A 254 -2.84 -19.98 13.32
CA TYR A 254 -1.70 -19.16 12.94
C TYR A 254 -1.80 -17.74 13.51
N PHE A 255 -2.96 -17.09 13.38
CA PHE A 255 -3.14 -15.72 13.87
C PHE A 255 -3.20 -15.66 15.39
N LYS A 256 -3.86 -16.62 16.05
CA LYS A 256 -3.90 -16.70 17.51
C LYS A 256 -2.51 -16.89 18.10
N ALA A 257 -1.76 -17.86 17.62
CA ALA A 257 -0.40 -18.13 18.09
C ALA A 257 0.50 -16.89 17.90
N ARG A 258 0.45 -16.25 16.71
CA ARG A 258 1.23 -15.05 16.42
C ARG A 258 0.83 -13.86 17.31
N LYS A 259 -0.46 -13.69 17.61
CA LYS A 259 -0.93 -12.65 18.52
C LYS A 259 -0.46 -12.91 19.96
N GLU A 260 -0.58 -14.14 20.44
CA GLU A 260 -0.13 -14.52 21.77
C GLU A 260 1.39 -14.33 21.94
N ASP A 261 2.16 -14.71 20.94
CA ASP A 261 3.62 -14.49 20.94
C ASP A 261 3.97 -13.00 20.97
N ALA A 262 3.31 -12.20 20.16
CA ALA A 262 3.51 -10.75 20.15
C ALA A 262 3.17 -10.12 21.51
N VAL A 263 2.02 -10.49 22.12
CA VAL A 263 1.62 -10.00 23.44
C VAL A 263 2.62 -10.43 24.50
N ARG A 264 3.09 -11.70 24.47
CA ARG A 264 4.10 -12.21 25.41
C ARG A 264 5.42 -11.45 25.34
N GLN A 265 5.77 -10.96 24.16
CA GLN A 265 6.99 -10.15 23.93
C GLN A 265 6.76 -8.64 24.18
N GLY A 266 5.54 -8.21 24.53
CA GLY A 266 5.21 -6.78 24.67
C GLY A 266 5.10 -6.04 23.33
N LEU A 267 4.88 -6.75 22.22
CA LEU A 267 4.80 -6.25 20.84
C LEU A 267 3.39 -6.38 20.26
N GLY A 268 2.36 -6.28 21.09
CA GLY A 268 0.96 -6.37 20.66
C GLY A 268 0.56 -5.24 19.69
N ASP A 269 1.16 -4.07 19.84
CA ASP A 269 1.03 -2.93 18.93
C ASP A 269 1.57 -3.26 17.52
N VAL A 270 2.72 -3.92 17.44
CA VAL A 270 3.32 -4.37 16.17
C VAL A 270 2.39 -5.38 15.47
N TYR A 271 1.78 -6.31 16.24
CA TYR A 271 0.79 -7.22 15.67
C TYR A 271 -0.41 -6.46 15.08
N SER A 272 -0.93 -5.48 15.82
CA SER A 272 -2.08 -4.66 15.38
C SER A 272 -1.74 -3.84 14.13
N GLN A 273 -0.55 -3.28 14.07
CA GLN A 273 -0.05 -2.59 12.87
C GLN A 273 0.01 -3.54 11.67
N GLU A 274 0.73 -4.64 11.81
CA GLU A 274 1.05 -5.51 10.69
C GLU A 274 -0.10 -6.38 10.20
N MET A 275 -0.96 -6.85 11.13
CA MET A 275 -2.06 -7.76 10.78
C MET A 275 -3.39 -7.04 10.60
N LEU A 276 -3.62 -5.94 11.31
CA LEU A 276 -4.92 -5.26 11.29
C LEU A 276 -4.88 -3.87 10.65
N ASN A 277 -3.70 -3.38 10.28
CA ASN A 277 -3.49 -1.99 9.85
C ASN A 277 -3.99 -0.98 10.91
N LEU A 278 -3.89 -1.35 12.17
CA LEU A 278 -4.21 -0.52 13.32
C LEU A 278 -2.92 -0.15 14.04
N PRO A 279 -2.44 1.08 13.92
CA PRO A 279 -1.14 1.50 14.47
C PRO A 279 -1.12 1.68 16.00
N LEU A 280 -2.21 1.38 16.69
CA LEU A 280 -2.28 1.34 18.15
C LEU A 280 -2.84 0.00 18.59
N ASP A 281 -2.18 -0.62 19.55
CA ASP A 281 -2.73 -1.78 20.26
C ASP A 281 -3.89 -1.32 21.16
N GLN A 282 -5.10 -1.69 20.78
CA GLN A 282 -6.30 -1.37 21.58
C GLN A 282 -6.26 -2.01 22.96
N SER A 283 -5.44 -3.07 23.18
CA SER A 283 -5.31 -3.72 24.49
C SER A 283 -4.54 -2.87 25.51
N ASN A 284 -3.74 -1.91 25.04
CA ASN A 284 -2.96 -0.99 25.86
C ASN A 284 -3.55 0.42 25.93
N THR A 285 -4.70 0.66 25.33
CA THR A 285 -5.39 1.95 25.45
C THR A 285 -6.33 1.94 26.66
N PHE A 286 -6.35 3.04 27.43
CA PHE A 286 -7.29 3.21 28.55
C PHE A 286 -8.75 3.22 28.10
N PHE A 287 -9.00 3.58 26.85
CA PHE A 287 -10.32 3.64 26.24
C PHE A 287 -10.33 2.89 24.91
N SER A 288 -11.32 2.03 24.72
CA SER A 288 -11.63 1.41 23.44
C SER A 288 -12.64 2.25 22.66
N ARG A 289 -12.73 2.06 21.36
CA ARG A 289 -13.72 2.78 20.53
C ARG A 289 -15.17 2.50 20.95
N SER A 290 -15.43 1.32 21.54
CA SER A 290 -16.71 0.94 22.09
C SER A 290 -17.09 1.72 23.36
N ASP A 291 -16.14 2.32 24.05
CA ASP A 291 -16.38 3.12 25.24
C ASP A 291 -16.94 4.52 24.91
N PHE A 292 -16.77 4.94 23.65
CA PHE A 292 -17.33 6.21 23.17
C PHE A 292 -18.73 5.99 22.63
N ILE A 293 -19.71 6.43 23.38
CA ILE A 293 -21.12 6.40 22.97
C ILE A 293 -21.43 7.67 22.17
N PRO A 294 -21.73 7.58 20.86
CA PRO A 294 -22.08 8.75 20.08
C PRO A 294 -23.33 9.42 20.64
N MET A 295 -23.30 10.75 20.73
CA MET A 295 -24.43 11.54 21.13
C MET A 295 -25.58 11.41 20.13
N LYS A 296 -26.77 11.11 20.59
CA LYS A 296 -27.97 10.97 19.76
C LYS A 296 -28.65 12.34 19.58
N VAL A 297 -29.41 12.48 18.50
CA VAL A 297 -30.15 13.73 18.21
C VAL A 297 -31.05 14.17 19.38
N ASP A 298 -31.64 13.21 20.07
CA ASP A 298 -32.51 13.50 21.24
C ASP A 298 -31.74 13.92 22.49
N ASP A 299 -30.46 13.63 22.58
CA ASP A 299 -29.64 14.07 23.72
C ASP A 299 -29.41 15.59 23.68
N HIS A 300 -29.42 16.22 22.50
CA HIS A 300 -29.34 17.67 22.36
C HIS A 300 -30.56 18.42 22.93
N LYS A 301 -31.68 17.73 23.15
CA LYS A 301 -32.89 18.29 23.73
C LYS A 301 -32.90 18.27 25.27
N ARG A 302 -31.90 17.63 25.89
CA ARG A 302 -31.77 17.53 27.33
C ARG A 302 -31.02 18.73 27.89
N SER A 303 -31.35 19.12 29.13
CA SER A 303 -30.53 20.09 29.87
C SER A 303 -29.15 19.50 30.11
N MET A 304 -28.10 20.15 29.63
CA MET A 304 -26.73 19.69 29.75
C MET A 304 -25.88 20.63 30.58
N ILE A 305 -24.96 20.08 31.34
CA ILE A 305 -23.87 20.82 31.98
C ILE A 305 -22.64 20.64 31.09
N TYR A 306 -22.06 21.74 30.63
CA TYR A 306 -20.89 21.73 29.79
C TYR A 306 -19.62 21.90 30.65
N TYR A 307 -18.67 21.00 30.46
CA TYR A 307 -17.34 21.11 31.07
C TYR A 307 -16.32 21.25 29.94
N ALA A 308 -15.37 22.13 30.12
CA ALA A 308 -14.21 22.24 29.25
C ALA A 308 -12.95 21.94 30.08
N THR A 309 -12.10 21.07 29.57
CA THR A 309 -10.77 20.82 30.13
C THR A 309 -9.74 21.28 29.11
N CYS A 310 -8.68 21.92 29.61
CA CYS A 310 -7.59 22.36 28.78
C CYS A 310 -6.27 21.80 29.37
N ASP A 311 -5.56 21.00 28.58
CA ASP A 311 -4.22 20.53 28.91
C ASP A 311 -3.24 21.34 28.08
N LEU A 312 -2.53 22.29 28.76
CA LEU A 312 -1.58 23.18 28.10
C LEU A 312 -0.21 22.53 28.01
N ALA A 313 0.36 22.49 26.83
CA ALA A 313 1.71 22.03 26.63
C ALA A 313 2.71 22.91 27.41
N VAL A 314 3.41 22.34 28.38
CA VAL A 314 4.42 23.05 29.20
C VAL A 314 5.83 23.00 28.59
N SER A 315 6.02 22.32 27.48
CA SER A 315 7.32 22.14 26.85
C SER A 315 7.19 21.96 25.34
N THR A 316 8.11 22.54 24.59
CA THR A 316 8.25 22.38 23.13
C THR A 316 9.07 21.14 22.73
N LYS A 317 9.41 20.26 23.68
CA LYS A 317 10.13 19.04 23.41
C LYS A 317 9.25 18.05 22.62
N GLU A 318 9.87 17.21 21.79
CA GLU A 318 9.21 16.27 20.85
C GLU A 318 8.12 15.38 21.46
N ARG A 319 8.06 15.23 22.77
CA ARG A 319 7.05 14.42 23.49
C ARG A 319 5.97 15.26 24.17
N SER A 320 5.93 16.56 23.94
CA SER A 320 4.88 17.42 24.49
C SER A 320 3.73 17.52 23.50
N ASP A 321 2.52 17.29 23.99
CA ASP A 321 1.31 17.60 23.22
C ASP A 321 1.18 19.12 23.08
N TYR A 322 0.82 19.59 21.91
CA TYR A 322 0.50 20.98 21.64
C TYR A 322 -1.01 21.16 21.80
N SER A 323 -1.42 22.00 22.70
CA SER A 323 -2.82 22.45 22.84
C SER A 323 -3.20 23.44 21.76
#